data_30a03abb7aa57b0653a8964ba5213f67
#
_entry.id   30a03abb7aa57b0653a8964ba5213f67
#
_cell.length_a   1.000
_cell.length_b   1.000
_cell.length_c   1.000
_cell.angle_alpha   90.00
_cell.angle_beta   90.00
_cell.angle_gamma   90.00
#
_symmetry.space_group_name_H-M   'P 1'
#
loop_
_entity.id
_entity.type
_entity.pdbx_description
1 polymer ?
#
loop_
_entity_poly.entity_id
_entity_poly.type
_entity_poly.pdbx_seq_one_letter_code
_entity_poly.pdbx_strand_id
1 'polypeptide(L)'
;MHRILLLAGFIAGTACAAQAQDTAPATPVDWKARLEADVTAFHDAIMDSHPGPVDLLNPGFRPRAEAGLKQALQRAKTVHTPGGWWWALRAYQAAFDDGHVQLYGIGDGARLNSSWPGFLTAWRGADQVVAARQEGRTDTPPIGAKLIACDGTKAGPLAEQRVGAFRGRWFLQSQRVTYGDLLFINADNPYLSPLKACRFATEAGTKTYRLTWTQISNEDLGKYLQLTRPARNYRFGLRENEGTLWLSAPGFDGNTQSDDYRELTALIAALKADPARLNRVGRVVLDLRGNGGGSSQWGYEIARQIWGGEWTAAHEARGADAVDWRPSEANIATIAAFVADQKANSGSVEAIQWGERALAGMKAARDKGEAYWHDANEGEASQRPAGPPAPLFKGRVFVLTDTSCGSACLDAVDLWKALGAVQVGRETSADTLYMEVRNQTLPSGMAGIGLPMKVYRGRPRGNNEPQRPAHVFEGDMSDDAALLTWIKGL
;
A
#
# COMPACT_ATOMS: atom_id res chain seq x y z
N MET A 1 5.83 -54.12 -3.56
CA MET A 1 6.75 -55.24 -3.17
C MET A 1 8.12 -54.93 -3.80
N HIS A 2 9.10 -54.51 -3.02
CA HIS A 2 10.51 -54.88 -3.14
C HIS A 2 11.23 -54.34 -1.90
N ARG A 3 12.00 -55.22 -1.33
CA ARG A 3 12.55 -55.25 0.03
C ARG A 3 13.78 -54.33 0.18
N ILE A 4 13.82 -53.70 1.36
CA ILE A 4 14.94 -53.01 1.98
C ILE A 4 15.98 -54.03 2.39
N LEU A 5 17.29 -53.77 2.07
CA LEU A 5 18.43 -54.41 2.69
C LEU A 5 19.12 -53.42 3.60
N LEU A 6 19.17 -53.74 4.88
CA LEU A 6 19.95 -53.09 5.92
C LEU A 6 21.38 -53.58 5.85
N LEU A 7 22.35 -52.69 5.78
CA LEU A 7 23.76 -52.98 6.13
C LEU A 7 24.12 -52.14 7.35
N ALA A 8 24.37 -52.83 8.45
CA ALA A 8 24.94 -52.28 9.66
C ALA A 8 26.47 -52.19 9.52
N GLY A 9 26.98 -50.97 9.54
CA GLY A 9 28.41 -50.69 9.64
C GLY A 9 28.76 -50.11 11.01
N PHE A 10 29.47 -50.84 11.82
CA PHE A 10 30.09 -50.36 13.06
C PHE A 10 31.22 -49.36 12.71
N ILE A 11 31.13 -48.13 13.17
CA ILE A 11 32.24 -47.18 13.21
C ILE A 11 32.51 -46.84 14.65
N ALA A 12 33.74 -47.14 15.08
CA ALA A 12 34.28 -46.86 16.41
C ALA A 12 34.31 -45.35 16.68
N GLY A 13 33.73 -44.95 17.82
CA GLY A 13 33.73 -43.57 18.26
C GLY A 13 35.12 -43.08 18.68
N THR A 14 35.63 -42.09 17.98
CA THR A 14 36.62 -41.15 18.52
C THR A 14 35.90 -39.99 19.09
N ALA A 15 35.91 -39.83 20.41
CA ALA A 15 35.41 -38.65 21.11
C ALA A 15 36.30 -37.46 20.74
N CYS A 16 35.83 -36.63 19.79
CA CYS A 16 36.33 -35.28 19.60
C CYS A 16 35.75 -34.41 20.72
N ALA A 17 36.61 -33.97 21.64
CA ALA A 17 36.27 -32.91 22.59
C ALA A 17 35.91 -31.68 21.79
N ALA A 18 34.62 -31.29 21.85
CA ALA A 18 34.15 -30.00 21.32
C ALA A 18 34.84 -28.91 22.16
N GLN A 19 35.85 -28.27 21.60
CA GLN A 19 36.35 -27.00 22.11
C GLN A 19 35.21 -26.01 21.99
N ALA A 20 34.71 -25.52 23.12
CA ALA A 20 33.86 -24.35 23.18
C ALA A 20 34.61 -23.19 22.50
N GLN A 21 34.18 -22.79 21.32
CA GLN A 21 34.64 -21.54 20.73
C GLN A 21 34.12 -20.45 21.64
N ASP A 22 35.03 -19.82 22.39
CA ASP A 22 34.80 -18.51 23.02
C ASP A 22 34.41 -17.57 21.91
N THR A 23 33.10 -17.38 21.72
CA THR A 23 32.59 -16.30 20.88
C THR A 23 32.94 -15.01 21.58
N ALA A 24 33.93 -14.30 21.07
CA ALA A 24 34.22 -12.93 21.50
C ALA A 24 32.91 -12.15 21.64
N PRO A 25 32.70 -11.36 22.70
CA PRO A 25 31.48 -10.60 22.86
C PRO A 25 31.27 -9.73 21.60
N ALA A 26 30.09 -9.88 20.97
CA ALA A 26 29.74 -9.11 19.78
C ALA A 26 29.94 -7.63 20.08
N THR A 27 30.72 -6.93 19.27
CA THR A 27 30.95 -5.49 19.41
C THR A 27 29.60 -4.78 19.52
N PRO A 28 29.37 -3.94 20.54
CA PRO A 28 28.10 -3.20 20.65
C PRO A 28 27.79 -2.46 19.37
N VAL A 29 26.54 -2.57 18.90
CA VAL A 29 26.10 -1.90 17.68
C VAL A 29 26.06 -0.40 17.91
N ASP A 30 26.79 0.36 17.10
CA ASP A 30 26.68 1.83 17.09
C ASP A 30 25.42 2.26 16.31
N TRP A 31 24.31 2.35 17.01
CA TRP A 31 23.02 2.74 16.43
C TRP A 31 23.01 4.17 15.92
N LYS A 32 23.82 5.07 16.50
CA LYS A 32 23.99 6.44 16.02
C LYS A 32 24.61 6.45 14.63
N ALA A 33 25.80 5.85 14.49
CA ALA A 33 26.50 5.81 13.20
C ALA A 33 25.65 5.08 12.14
N ARG A 34 24.94 4.03 12.54
CA ARG A 34 24.03 3.29 11.65
C ARG A 34 22.87 4.15 11.16
N LEU A 35 22.22 4.91 12.04
CA LEU A 35 21.14 5.83 11.64
C LEU A 35 21.68 6.96 10.74
N GLU A 36 22.83 7.55 11.10
CA GLU A 36 23.44 8.60 10.28
C GLU A 36 23.76 8.10 8.86
N ALA A 37 24.31 6.89 8.73
CA ALA A 37 24.61 6.30 7.41
C ALA A 37 23.32 6.01 6.62
N ASP A 38 22.32 5.37 7.24
CA ASP A 38 21.10 4.95 6.56
C ASP A 38 20.24 6.15 6.15
N VAL A 39 20.05 7.15 7.03
CA VAL A 39 19.23 8.32 6.68
C VAL A 39 19.90 9.21 5.64
N THR A 40 21.23 9.31 5.66
CA THR A 40 22.00 10.04 4.63
C THR A 40 21.85 9.34 3.29
N ALA A 41 22.06 8.02 3.23
CA ALA A 41 21.88 7.25 2.00
C ALA A 41 20.44 7.30 1.47
N PHE A 42 19.44 7.29 2.37
CA PHE A 42 18.05 7.45 1.98
C PHE A 42 17.81 8.86 1.38
N HIS A 43 18.33 9.90 2.02
CA HIS A 43 18.24 11.27 1.53
C HIS A 43 18.93 11.43 0.17
N ASP A 44 20.16 10.92 0.02
CA ASP A 44 20.92 10.98 -1.22
C ASP A 44 20.18 10.28 -2.36
N ALA A 45 19.60 9.12 -2.09
CA ALA A 45 18.76 8.40 -3.06
C ALA A 45 17.51 9.19 -3.47
N ILE A 46 16.86 9.90 -2.53
CA ILE A 46 15.76 10.83 -2.84
C ILE A 46 16.25 11.96 -3.73
N MET A 47 17.34 12.63 -3.36
CA MET A 47 17.86 13.80 -4.09
C MET A 47 18.34 13.46 -5.49
N ASP A 48 18.92 12.28 -5.68
CA ASP A 48 19.44 11.80 -6.95
C ASP A 48 18.33 11.25 -7.86
N SER A 49 17.49 10.38 -7.34
CA SER A 49 16.65 9.48 -8.15
C SER A 49 15.17 9.82 -8.14
N HIS A 50 14.64 10.48 -7.08
CA HIS A 50 13.24 10.86 -7.01
C HIS A 50 12.96 12.11 -7.86
N PRO A 51 11.84 12.21 -8.61
CA PRO A 51 11.51 13.39 -9.40
C PRO A 51 11.30 14.67 -8.56
N GLY A 52 10.75 14.53 -7.36
CA GLY A 52 10.31 15.64 -6.50
C GLY A 52 11.34 16.72 -6.18
N PRO A 53 12.63 16.42 -5.92
CA PRO A 53 13.64 17.45 -5.62
C PRO A 53 13.88 18.48 -6.73
N VAL A 54 13.54 18.16 -7.96
CA VAL A 54 13.70 19.03 -9.14
C VAL A 54 12.36 19.40 -9.77
N ASP A 55 11.23 19.01 -9.14
CA ASP A 55 9.89 19.25 -9.65
C ASP A 55 9.43 20.69 -9.36
N LEU A 56 9.43 21.53 -10.40
CA LEU A 56 8.97 22.92 -10.31
C LEU A 56 7.48 23.05 -9.93
N LEU A 57 6.67 21.99 -10.16
CA LEU A 57 5.26 21.97 -9.75
C LEU A 57 5.08 21.56 -8.28
N ASN A 58 6.16 21.12 -7.61
CA ASN A 58 6.16 20.81 -6.17
C ASN A 58 7.39 21.43 -5.48
N PRO A 59 7.52 22.77 -5.45
CA PRO A 59 8.71 23.46 -4.93
C PRO A 59 8.95 23.20 -3.44
N GLY A 60 7.93 22.74 -2.71
CA GLY A 60 8.05 22.36 -1.29
C GLY A 60 8.69 20.99 -1.04
N PHE A 61 8.92 20.16 -2.08
CA PHE A 61 9.44 18.80 -1.88
C PHE A 61 10.87 18.79 -1.32
N ARG A 62 11.82 19.49 -1.98
CA ARG A 62 13.21 19.56 -1.53
C ARG A 62 13.36 20.14 -0.12
N PRO A 63 12.75 21.30 0.25
CA PRO A 63 12.79 21.82 1.62
C PRO A 63 12.27 20.82 2.66
N ARG A 64 11.22 20.03 2.35
CA ARG A 64 10.74 18.98 3.26
C ARG A 64 11.75 17.85 3.44
N ALA A 65 12.39 17.40 2.36
CA ALA A 65 13.44 16.38 2.42
C ALA A 65 14.61 16.81 3.30
N GLU A 66 15.09 18.04 3.11
CA GLU A 66 16.20 18.62 3.87
C GLU A 66 15.84 18.82 5.37
N ALA A 67 14.64 19.32 5.65
CA ALA A 67 14.14 19.46 7.02
C ALA A 67 13.99 18.11 7.72
N GLY A 68 13.50 17.11 7.00
CA GLY A 68 13.37 15.74 7.50
C GLY A 68 14.72 15.11 7.82
N LEU A 69 15.72 15.25 6.95
CA LEU A 69 17.09 14.81 7.19
C LEU A 69 17.67 15.47 8.45
N LYS A 70 17.56 16.79 8.55
CA LYS A 70 18.02 17.54 9.74
C LYS A 70 17.40 17.01 11.02
N GLN A 71 16.11 16.72 11.01
CA GLN A 71 15.41 16.15 12.17
C GLN A 71 15.90 14.74 12.50
N ALA A 72 16.11 13.88 11.49
CA ALA A 72 16.60 12.52 11.69
C ALA A 72 18.03 12.51 12.26
N LEU A 73 18.93 13.38 11.74
CA LEU A 73 20.29 13.55 12.26
C LEU A 73 20.30 14.14 13.68
N GLN A 74 19.33 15.00 14.03
CA GLN A 74 19.17 15.44 15.42
C GLN A 74 18.76 14.29 16.36
N ARG A 75 17.85 13.40 15.90
CA ARG A 75 17.48 12.18 16.62
C ARG A 75 18.65 11.22 16.77
N ALA A 76 19.53 11.13 15.76
CA ALA A 76 20.71 10.25 15.81
C ALA A 76 21.62 10.53 17.00
N LYS A 77 21.67 11.76 17.52
CA LYS A 77 22.49 12.13 18.68
C LYS A 77 22.11 11.37 19.96
N THR A 78 20.90 10.85 20.05
CA THR A 78 20.35 10.16 21.23
C THR A 78 19.90 8.74 20.96
N VAL A 79 20.20 8.20 19.76
CA VAL A 79 19.81 6.84 19.38
C VAL A 79 20.79 5.83 19.97
N HIS A 80 20.26 4.87 20.71
CA HIS A 80 21.02 3.78 21.34
C HIS A 80 20.36 2.41 21.16
N THR A 81 19.26 2.34 20.41
CA THR A 81 18.44 1.13 20.26
C THR A 81 17.95 0.93 18.82
N PRO A 82 17.62 -0.31 18.42
CA PRO A 82 17.02 -0.57 17.11
C PRO A 82 15.69 0.17 16.92
N GLY A 83 14.90 0.33 17.99
CA GLY A 83 13.66 1.12 17.95
C GLY A 83 13.90 2.58 17.63
N GLY A 84 14.91 3.20 18.25
CA GLY A 84 15.28 4.58 17.96
C GLY A 84 15.73 4.77 16.50
N TRP A 85 16.53 3.86 15.99
CA TRP A 85 16.96 3.84 14.59
C TRP A 85 15.74 3.70 13.63
N TRP A 86 14.88 2.70 13.85
CA TRP A 86 13.73 2.44 13.00
C TRP A 86 12.73 3.59 12.96
N TRP A 87 12.36 4.09 14.13
CA TRP A 87 11.35 5.15 14.21
C TRP A 87 11.85 6.51 13.72
N ALA A 88 13.16 6.78 13.77
CA ALA A 88 13.73 7.96 13.12
C ALA A 88 13.63 7.88 11.60
N LEU A 89 13.96 6.72 11.00
CA LEU A 89 13.80 6.48 9.56
C LEU A 89 12.33 6.54 9.13
N ARG A 90 11.41 5.97 9.95
CA ARG A 90 9.95 6.04 9.68
C ARG A 90 9.44 7.47 9.69
N ALA A 91 9.89 8.29 10.63
CA ALA A 91 9.50 9.70 10.65
C ALA A 91 10.05 10.49 9.46
N TYR A 92 11.26 10.16 9.01
CA TYR A 92 11.82 10.75 7.78
C TYR A 92 11.00 10.35 6.56
N GLN A 93 10.69 9.08 6.38
CA GLN A 93 9.83 8.58 5.30
C GLN A 93 8.45 9.24 5.31
N ALA A 94 7.83 9.37 6.50
CA ALA A 94 6.49 9.96 6.64
C ALA A 94 6.42 11.43 6.19
N ALA A 95 7.52 12.16 6.26
CA ALA A 95 7.58 13.58 5.88
C ALA A 95 7.36 13.86 4.39
N PHE A 96 7.46 12.85 3.52
CA PHE A 96 7.26 13.02 2.08
C PHE A 96 5.78 13.08 1.68
N ASP A 97 4.87 12.59 2.53
CA ASP A 97 3.44 12.45 2.20
C ASP A 97 3.20 11.71 0.86
N ASP A 98 4.07 10.74 0.57
CA ASP A 98 4.07 9.93 -0.64
C ASP A 98 3.98 8.45 -0.30
N GLY A 99 2.95 7.76 -0.82
CA GLY A 99 2.77 6.31 -0.62
C GLY A 99 3.79 5.46 -1.37
N HIS A 100 4.42 6.01 -2.40
CA HIS A 100 5.44 5.34 -3.19
C HIS A 100 6.87 5.58 -2.65
N VAL A 101 7.08 6.52 -1.73
CA VAL A 101 8.28 6.57 -0.88
C VAL A 101 8.07 5.59 0.27
N GLN A 102 8.70 4.43 0.18
CA GLN A 102 8.49 3.30 1.09
C GLN A 102 9.71 3.06 1.98
N LEU A 103 9.46 2.51 3.17
CA LEU A 103 10.48 1.98 4.07
C LEU A 103 9.99 0.62 4.59
N TYR A 104 10.82 -0.41 4.46
CA TYR A 104 10.52 -1.76 4.93
C TYR A 104 11.73 -2.39 5.62
N GLY A 105 11.49 -3.29 6.58
CA GLY A 105 12.54 -4.03 7.27
C GLY A 105 13.05 -5.19 6.43
N ILE A 106 14.35 -5.51 6.55
CA ILE A 106 14.99 -6.67 5.94
C ILE A 106 15.43 -7.61 7.06
N GLY A 107 15.10 -8.88 6.95
CA GLY A 107 15.38 -9.87 7.98
C GLY A 107 14.78 -9.46 9.34
N ASP A 108 15.58 -9.55 10.39
CA ASP A 108 15.17 -9.19 11.75
C ASP A 108 15.37 -7.70 12.09
N GLY A 109 15.80 -6.89 11.12
CA GLY A 109 16.18 -5.50 11.33
C GLY A 109 15.09 -4.59 11.90
N ALA A 110 13.82 -4.91 11.66
CA ALA A 110 12.66 -4.17 12.16
C ALA A 110 11.85 -4.95 13.20
N ARG A 111 12.39 -6.00 13.80
CA ARG A 111 11.74 -6.71 14.91
C ARG A 111 11.86 -5.90 16.17
N LEU A 112 10.74 -5.34 16.61
CA LEU A 112 10.63 -4.52 17.80
C LEU A 112 9.74 -5.21 18.83
N ASN A 113 10.05 -5.02 20.12
CA ASN A 113 9.15 -5.47 21.17
C ASN A 113 7.94 -4.55 21.24
N SER A 114 6.79 -5.13 21.43
CA SER A 114 5.54 -4.38 21.49
C SER A 114 4.95 -4.43 22.89
N SER A 115 4.45 -3.29 23.36
CA SER A 115 3.62 -3.20 24.55
C SER A 115 2.30 -2.49 24.26
N TRP A 116 1.28 -2.82 25.04
CA TRP A 116 -0.06 -2.31 24.88
C TRP A 116 -0.79 -2.21 26.24
N PRO A 117 -1.89 -1.45 26.35
CA PRO A 117 -2.65 -1.32 27.59
C PRO A 117 -3.79 -2.35 27.75
N GLY A 118 -3.76 -3.46 26.98
CA GLY A 118 -4.79 -4.50 27.02
C GLY A 118 -6.01 -4.23 26.14
N PHE A 119 -5.96 -3.23 25.25
CA PHE A 119 -6.98 -2.95 24.23
C PHE A 119 -6.38 -2.21 23.03
N LEU A 120 -7.06 -2.29 21.91
CA LEU A 120 -6.76 -1.51 20.70
C LEU A 120 -8.01 -0.75 20.27
N THR A 121 -7.79 0.39 19.62
CA THR A 121 -8.84 1.16 18.96
C THR A 121 -8.74 1.00 17.45
N ALA A 122 -9.83 1.31 16.74
CA ALA A 122 -9.83 1.47 15.30
C ALA A 122 -10.51 2.77 14.92
N TRP A 123 -10.14 3.32 13.77
CA TRP A 123 -10.83 4.48 13.21
C TRP A 123 -12.17 4.03 12.61
N ARG A 124 -13.28 4.60 13.09
CA ARG A 124 -14.63 4.33 12.62
C ARG A 124 -15.36 5.67 12.38
N GLY A 125 -15.65 5.97 11.10
CA GLY A 125 -16.16 7.29 10.73
C GLY A 125 -15.19 8.41 11.10
N ALA A 126 -15.52 9.23 12.09
CA ALA A 126 -14.69 10.31 12.62
C ALA A 126 -14.05 9.97 13.99
N ASP A 127 -14.33 8.79 14.55
CA ASP A 127 -14.00 8.44 15.92
C ASP A 127 -12.92 7.35 16.01
N GLN A 128 -12.11 7.40 17.06
CA GLN A 128 -11.29 6.28 17.55
C GLN A 128 -12.14 5.45 18.52
N VAL A 129 -12.46 4.23 18.14
CA VAL A 129 -13.38 3.34 18.88
C VAL A 129 -12.63 2.10 19.34
N VAL A 130 -12.84 1.67 20.58
CA VAL A 130 -12.26 0.40 21.09
C VAL A 130 -12.83 -0.75 20.27
N ALA A 131 -11.95 -1.45 19.56
CA ALA A 131 -12.31 -2.53 18.62
C ALA A 131 -11.77 -3.91 19.06
N ALA A 132 -10.72 -3.94 19.89
CA ALA A 132 -10.18 -5.18 20.44
C ALA A 132 -9.82 -4.98 21.92
N ARG A 133 -9.98 -6.02 22.72
CA ARG A 133 -9.75 -6.00 24.15
C ARG A 133 -9.28 -7.36 24.64
N GLN A 134 -8.32 -7.36 25.56
CA GLN A 134 -7.86 -8.58 26.21
C GLN A 134 -8.99 -9.17 27.07
N GLU A 135 -9.23 -10.45 26.94
CA GLU A 135 -10.23 -11.15 27.72
C GLU A 135 -9.95 -11.08 29.22
N GLY A 136 -11.02 -11.03 30.04
CA GLY A 136 -10.91 -10.99 31.50
C GLY A 136 -10.48 -9.63 32.10
N ARG A 137 -10.01 -8.66 31.29
CA ARG A 137 -9.63 -7.33 31.79
C ARG A 137 -10.87 -6.49 32.09
N THR A 138 -11.02 -6.00 33.33
CA THR A 138 -12.13 -5.11 33.73
C THR A 138 -11.70 -3.65 33.89
N ASP A 139 -10.41 -3.41 33.92
CA ASP A 139 -9.75 -2.10 34.09
C ASP A 139 -9.52 -1.36 32.76
N THR A 140 -9.95 -1.93 31.64
CA THR A 140 -9.86 -1.35 30.29
C THR A 140 -11.23 -0.89 29.79
N PRO A 141 -11.29 0.07 28.81
CA PRO A 141 -12.56 0.52 28.26
C PRO A 141 -13.27 -0.63 27.49
N PRO A 142 -14.61 -0.67 27.51
CA PRO A 142 -15.36 -1.72 26.78
C PRO A 142 -15.26 -1.52 25.27
N ILE A 143 -15.49 -2.62 24.52
CA ILE A 143 -15.65 -2.58 23.06
C ILE A 143 -16.76 -1.56 22.71
N GLY A 144 -16.55 -0.78 21.64
CA GLY A 144 -17.47 0.27 21.21
C GLY A 144 -17.26 1.63 21.91
N ALA A 145 -16.50 1.69 23.01
CA ALA A 145 -16.20 2.95 23.69
C ALA A 145 -15.41 3.90 22.78
N LYS A 146 -15.83 5.17 22.71
CA LYS A 146 -15.20 6.20 21.89
C LYS A 146 -14.14 6.96 22.69
N LEU A 147 -12.94 7.06 22.14
CA LEU A 147 -11.85 7.84 22.73
C LEU A 147 -12.18 9.34 22.66
N ILE A 148 -12.12 10.02 23.78
CA ILE A 148 -12.29 11.47 23.87
C ILE A 148 -10.92 12.16 23.90
N ALA A 149 -10.06 11.77 24.82
CA ALA A 149 -8.74 12.36 25.02
C ALA A 149 -7.84 11.44 25.84
N CYS A 150 -6.52 11.55 25.70
CA CYS A 150 -5.53 11.00 26.63
C CYS A 150 -4.56 12.10 27.07
N ASP A 151 -4.21 12.11 28.36
CA ASP A 151 -3.24 13.03 28.96
C ASP A 151 -3.47 14.49 28.51
N GLY A 152 -4.74 14.91 28.41
CA GLY A 152 -5.17 16.25 28.00
C GLY A 152 -5.27 16.46 26.48
N THR A 153 -4.76 15.58 25.63
CA THR A 153 -4.82 15.71 24.16
C THR A 153 -6.05 15.00 23.60
N LYS A 154 -6.85 15.69 22.78
CA LYS A 154 -8.05 15.12 22.12
C LYS A 154 -7.65 13.99 21.15
N ALA A 155 -8.57 13.04 20.93
CA ALA A 155 -8.34 11.81 20.15
C ALA A 155 -7.76 12.06 18.75
N GLY A 156 -8.30 12.99 17.97
CA GLY A 156 -7.82 13.29 16.61
C GLY A 156 -6.38 13.78 16.58
N PRO A 157 -6.03 14.92 17.22
CA PRO A 157 -4.66 15.39 17.31
C PRO A 157 -3.71 14.37 17.96
N LEU A 158 -4.17 13.59 18.95
CA LEU A 158 -3.37 12.54 19.56
C LEU A 158 -2.97 11.46 18.55
N ALA A 159 -3.91 10.97 17.75
CA ALA A 159 -3.66 9.97 16.74
C ALA A 159 -2.72 10.49 15.63
N GLU A 160 -2.90 11.75 15.21
CA GLU A 160 -2.01 12.41 14.26
C GLU A 160 -0.58 12.50 14.77
N GLN A 161 -0.38 12.95 16.02
CA GLN A 161 0.95 13.08 16.64
C GLN A 161 1.63 11.74 16.88
N ARG A 162 0.88 10.69 17.22
CA ARG A 162 1.46 9.40 17.62
C ARG A 162 1.53 8.39 16.50
N VAL A 163 0.62 8.46 15.53
CA VAL A 163 0.56 7.55 14.38
C VAL A 163 0.91 8.29 13.10
N GLY A 164 0.24 9.39 12.81
CA GLY A 164 0.44 10.18 11.59
C GLY A 164 1.88 10.64 11.40
N ALA A 165 2.55 11.10 12.45
CA ALA A 165 3.95 11.54 12.43
C ALA A 165 4.96 10.47 11.98
N PHE A 166 4.57 9.19 11.99
CA PHE A 166 5.42 8.04 11.61
C PHE A 166 4.85 7.24 10.43
N ARG A 167 3.64 7.57 9.95
CA ARG A 167 2.99 6.88 8.82
C ARG A 167 2.76 7.78 7.62
N GLY A 168 2.70 9.09 7.82
CA GLY A 168 2.43 10.09 6.79
C GLY A 168 0.98 10.12 6.33
N ARG A 169 0.64 11.11 5.51
CA ARG A 169 -0.66 11.26 4.84
C ARG A 169 -1.89 11.13 5.77
N TRP A 170 -1.75 11.55 7.04
CA TRP A 170 -2.81 11.40 8.04
C TRP A 170 -4.10 12.15 7.71
N PHE A 171 -4.03 13.11 6.80
CA PHE A 171 -5.20 13.81 6.25
C PHE A 171 -6.13 12.89 5.43
N LEU A 172 -5.62 11.74 4.91
CA LEU A 172 -6.42 10.77 4.17
C LEU A 172 -7.21 9.86 5.12
N GLN A 173 -8.50 9.66 4.81
CA GLN A 173 -9.36 8.73 5.53
C GLN A 173 -8.79 7.31 5.51
N SER A 174 -8.27 6.87 4.36
CA SER A 174 -7.65 5.57 4.18
C SER A 174 -6.48 5.32 5.14
N GLN A 175 -5.64 6.33 5.39
CA GLN A 175 -4.51 6.21 6.32
C GLN A 175 -4.99 6.10 7.76
N ARG A 176 -6.02 6.86 8.14
CA ARG A 176 -6.62 6.77 9.47
C ARG A 176 -7.26 5.42 9.72
N VAL A 177 -7.99 4.88 8.72
CA VAL A 177 -8.61 3.54 8.81
C VAL A 177 -7.55 2.44 8.88
N THR A 178 -6.47 2.55 8.10
CA THR A 178 -5.42 1.53 8.02
C THR A 178 -4.54 1.50 9.27
N TYR A 179 -4.21 2.66 9.84
CA TYR A 179 -3.21 2.78 10.90
C TYR A 179 -3.76 3.27 12.24
N GLY A 180 -5.04 3.61 12.33
CA GLY A 180 -5.64 4.06 13.59
C GLY A 180 -5.59 3.03 14.72
N ASP A 181 -5.46 1.75 14.37
CA ASP A 181 -5.29 0.64 15.29
C ASP A 181 -3.93 0.65 16.03
N LEU A 182 -2.95 1.41 15.54
CA LEU A 182 -1.62 1.50 16.13
C LEU A 182 -1.52 2.50 17.30
N LEU A 183 -2.56 3.28 17.59
CA LEU A 183 -2.53 4.35 18.60
C LEU A 183 -2.12 3.85 20.00
N PHE A 184 -2.56 2.66 20.38
CA PHE A 184 -2.31 2.02 21.66
C PHE A 184 -1.27 0.90 21.59
N ILE A 185 -0.36 0.98 20.63
CA ILE A 185 0.80 0.09 20.53
C ILE A 185 2.06 0.93 20.71
N ASN A 186 2.91 0.52 21.63
CA ASN A 186 4.27 1.03 21.72
C ASN A 186 5.23 -0.08 21.26
N ALA A 187 5.79 0.09 20.07
CA ALA A 187 6.76 -0.81 19.47
C ALA A 187 8.17 -0.21 19.61
N ASP A 188 8.68 -0.15 20.84
CA ASP A 188 10.00 0.40 21.20
C ASP A 188 10.27 1.80 20.58
N ASN A 189 9.24 2.64 20.48
CA ASN A 189 9.38 4.01 19.96
C ASN A 189 9.81 4.97 21.07
N PRO A 190 11.10 5.37 21.15
CA PRO A 190 11.60 6.24 22.20
C PRO A 190 11.15 7.71 22.05
N TYR A 191 10.58 8.08 20.90
CA TYR A 191 10.10 9.44 20.62
C TYR A 191 8.67 9.68 21.13
N LEU A 192 8.01 8.65 21.67
CA LEU A 192 6.67 8.70 22.21
C LEU A 192 6.63 8.22 23.66
N SER A 193 6.28 9.09 24.57
CA SER A 193 6.04 8.68 25.97
C SER A 193 4.78 7.81 26.07
N PRO A 194 4.77 6.74 26.86
CA PRO A 194 3.57 5.95 27.12
C PRO A 194 2.43 6.84 27.68
N LEU A 195 1.23 6.65 27.15
CA LEU A 195 0.03 7.33 27.66
C LEU A 195 -0.30 6.83 29.06
N LYS A 196 -0.70 7.74 29.97
CA LYS A 196 -0.95 7.44 31.38
C LYS A 196 -2.43 7.24 31.68
N ALA A 197 -3.28 8.09 31.11
CA ALA A 197 -4.73 8.04 31.35
C ALA A 197 -5.51 8.54 30.15
N CYS A 198 -6.61 7.84 29.84
CA CYS A 198 -7.48 8.20 28.72
C CYS A 198 -8.94 8.26 29.18
N ARG A 199 -9.67 9.20 28.60
CA ARG A 199 -11.10 9.39 28.82
C ARG A 199 -11.87 8.86 27.62
N PHE A 200 -12.86 8.03 27.90
CA PHE A 200 -13.74 7.40 26.87
C PHE A 200 -15.20 7.72 27.15
N ALA A 201 -15.97 7.92 26.07
CA ALA A 201 -17.42 7.85 26.13
C ALA A 201 -17.85 6.39 26.01
N THR A 202 -18.65 5.93 26.98
CA THR A 202 -19.24 4.59 27.02
C THR A 202 -20.76 4.69 27.11
N GLU A 203 -21.49 3.60 27.01
CA GLU A 203 -22.95 3.58 27.20
C GLU A 203 -23.35 4.08 28.59
N ALA A 204 -22.53 3.84 29.62
CA ALA A 204 -22.76 4.31 30.99
C ALA A 204 -22.28 5.75 31.25
N GLY A 205 -21.88 6.48 30.20
CA GLY A 205 -21.34 7.83 30.31
C GLY A 205 -19.83 7.90 30.13
N THR A 206 -19.26 9.09 30.44
CA THR A 206 -17.81 9.31 30.29
C THR A 206 -17.03 8.76 31.45
N LYS A 207 -15.98 7.96 31.18
CA LYS A 207 -15.13 7.37 32.19
C LYS A 207 -13.64 7.56 31.85
N THR A 208 -12.82 7.77 32.87
CA THR A 208 -11.34 7.82 32.76
C THR A 208 -10.75 6.48 33.13
N TYR A 209 -9.85 5.98 32.30
CA TYR A 209 -9.09 4.75 32.51
C TYR A 209 -7.60 5.08 32.65
N ARG A 210 -6.97 4.62 33.74
CA ARG A 210 -5.51 4.64 33.88
C ARG A 210 -4.94 3.47 33.07
N LEU A 211 -3.88 3.73 32.31
CA LEU A 211 -3.29 2.73 31.42
C LEU A 211 -2.12 2.02 32.08
N THR A 212 -2.18 0.70 32.12
CA THR A 212 -1.07 -0.17 32.51
C THR A 212 -0.56 -0.89 31.26
N TRP A 213 0.65 -0.54 30.86
CA TRP A 213 1.30 -1.10 29.67
C TRP A 213 1.98 -2.43 30.02
N THR A 214 1.72 -3.47 29.24
CA THR A 214 2.31 -4.80 29.35
C THR A 214 2.89 -5.23 28.03
N GLN A 215 3.94 -6.04 28.06
CA GLN A 215 4.50 -6.65 26.85
C GLN A 215 3.47 -7.58 26.21
N ILE A 216 3.49 -7.64 24.88
CA ILE A 216 2.67 -8.54 24.09
C ILE A 216 3.53 -9.18 22.99
N SER A 217 3.35 -10.47 22.76
CA SER A 217 4.02 -11.16 21.65
C SER A 217 3.53 -10.63 20.30
N ASN A 218 4.38 -10.69 19.27
CA ASN A 218 3.96 -10.29 17.91
C ASN A 218 2.83 -11.17 17.38
N GLU A 219 2.79 -12.44 17.78
CA GLU A 219 1.72 -13.37 17.41
C GLU A 219 0.37 -12.92 18.02
N ASP A 220 0.33 -12.66 19.33
CA ASP A 220 -0.90 -12.24 19.99
C ASP A 220 -1.33 -10.84 19.54
N LEU A 221 -0.38 -9.92 19.37
CA LEU A 221 -0.67 -8.60 18.81
C LEU A 221 -1.31 -8.73 17.43
N GLY A 222 -0.80 -9.63 16.58
CA GLY A 222 -1.39 -9.93 15.28
C GLY A 222 -2.86 -10.37 15.37
N LYS A 223 -3.19 -11.25 16.32
CA LYS A 223 -4.58 -11.67 16.58
C LYS A 223 -5.49 -10.49 16.95
N TYR A 224 -5.04 -9.61 17.87
CA TYR A 224 -5.83 -8.44 18.26
C TYR A 224 -5.94 -7.41 17.13
N LEU A 225 -4.90 -7.21 16.33
CA LEU A 225 -4.96 -6.33 15.14
C LEU A 225 -5.97 -6.83 14.10
N GLN A 226 -6.12 -8.14 13.93
CA GLN A 226 -7.16 -8.68 13.04
C GLN A 226 -8.56 -8.30 13.50
N LEU A 227 -8.83 -8.23 14.82
CA LEU A 227 -10.14 -7.83 15.36
C LEU A 227 -10.43 -6.33 15.15
N THR A 228 -9.41 -5.49 14.94
CA THR A 228 -9.60 -4.07 14.68
C THR A 228 -9.96 -3.77 13.23
N ARG A 229 -9.70 -4.69 12.32
CA ARG A 229 -9.85 -4.54 10.88
C ARG A 229 -11.15 -5.16 10.39
N PRO A 230 -11.78 -4.60 9.34
CA PRO A 230 -12.88 -5.27 8.67
C PRO A 230 -12.44 -6.68 8.23
N ALA A 231 -13.32 -7.66 8.32
CA ALA A 231 -13.05 -8.98 7.76
C ALA A 231 -12.76 -8.83 6.26
N ARG A 232 -11.58 -9.27 5.82
CA ARG A 232 -11.16 -9.23 4.41
C ARG A 232 -11.28 -10.63 3.82
N ASN A 233 -12.51 -11.09 3.65
CA ASN A 233 -12.80 -12.38 2.99
C ASN A 233 -13.00 -12.21 1.48
N TYR A 234 -12.40 -11.17 0.90
CA TYR A 234 -12.52 -10.88 -0.52
C TYR A 234 -11.80 -11.96 -1.33
N ARG A 235 -12.52 -12.55 -2.27
CA ARG A 235 -11.99 -13.58 -3.17
C ARG A 235 -12.25 -13.16 -4.60
N PHE A 236 -11.34 -13.51 -5.48
CA PHE A 236 -11.59 -13.41 -6.91
C PHE A 236 -12.79 -14.24 -7.31
N GLY A 237 -13.51 -13.78 -8.31
CA GLY A 237 -14.58 -14.58 -8.86
C GLY A 237 -15.66 -13.79 -9.59
N LEU A 238 -16.51 -14.58 -10.22
CA LEU A 238 -17.65 -14.13 -10.99
C LEU A 238 -18.87 -14.84 -10.46
N ARG A 239 -19.92 -14.10 -10.11
CA ARG A 239 -21.20 -14.65 -9.68
C ARG A 239 -22.36 -13.89 -10.28
N GLU A 240 -23.42 -14.59 -10.63
CA GLU A 240 -24.70 -14.02 -11.01
C GLU A 240 -25.69 -14.20 -9.87
N ASN A 241 -26.28 -13.13 -9.42
CA ASN A 241 -27.28 -13.16 -8.36
C ASN A 241 -28.32 -12.06 -8.58
N GLU A 242 -29.61 -12.45 -8.61
CA GLU A 242 -30.73 -11.53 -8.68
C GLU A 242 -30.60 -10.45 -9.79
N GLY A 243 -30.21 -10.88 -11.02
CA GLY A 243 -30.05 -10.01 -12.17
C GLY A 243 -28.83 -9.07 -12.09
N THR A 244 -27.89 -9.39 -11.22
CA THR A 244 -26.62 -8.67 -11.04
C THR A 244 -25.46 -9.60 -11.35
N LEU A 245 -24.57 -9.19 -12.25
CA LEU A 245 -23.26 -9.79 -12.48
C LEU A 245 -22.26 -9.13 -11.55
N TRP A 246 -21.68 -9.88 -10.61
CA TRP A 246 -20.73 -9.42 -9.63
C TRP A 246 -19.34 -9.97 -9.96
N LEU A 247 -18.39 -9.07 -10.21
CA LEU A 247 -17.01 -9.35 -10.58
C LEU A 247 -16.10 -8.91 -9.45
N SER A 248 -15.54 -9.85 -8.71
CA SER A 248 -14.64 -9.54 -7.57
C SER A 248 -13.17 -9.64 -8.01
N ALA A 249 -12.44 -8.57 -7.82
CA ALA A 249 -11.02 -8.46 -8.14
C ALA A 249 -10.27 -7.73 -7.00
N PRO A 250 -9.97 -8.43 -5.87
CA PRO A 250 -9.37 -7.83 -4.68
C PRO A 250 -7.87 -7.51 -4.84
N GLY A 251 -7.27 -7.73 -5.99
CA GLY A 251 -5.90 -7.39 -6.34
C GLY A 251 -5.71 -7.33 -7.86
N PHE A 252 -4.64 -6.70 -8.31
CA PHE A 252 -4.26 -6.57 -9.73
C PHE A 252 -2.79 -7.00 -9.94
N ASP A 253 -2.38 -8.12 -9.34
CA ASP A 253 -1.00 -8.60 -9.47
C ASP A 253 -0.60 -8.82 -10.94
N GLY A 254 0.54 -8.28 -11.32
CA GLY A 254 1.15 -8.45 -12.64
C GLY A 254 2.16 -9.61 -12.73
N ASN A 255 2.45 -10.27 -11.61
CA ASN A 255 3.38 -11.40 -11.57
C ASN A 255 2.70 -12.67 -12.10
N THR A 256 3.12 -13.15 -13.26
CA THR A 256 2.56 -14.33 -13.94
C THR A 256 2.63 -15.62 -13.13
N GLN A 257 3.45 -15.67 -12.09
CA GLN A 257 3.61 -16.83 -11.21
C GLN A 257 2.71 -16.78 -9.97
N SER A 258 2.03 -15.65 -9.71
CA SER A 258 1.17 -15.49 -8.54
C SER A 258 -0.19 -16.18 -8.71
N ASP A 259 -0.82 -16.52 -7.58
CA ASP A 259 -2.20 -17.02 -7.55
C ASP A 259 -3.17 -15.95 -8.04
N ASP A 260 -2.98 -14.70 -7.65
CA ASP A 260 -3.84 -13.58 -8.06
C ASP A 260 -3.85 -13.38 -9.58
N TYR A 261 -2.68 -13.51 -10.25
CA TYR A 261 -2.60 -13.45 -11.70
C TYR A 261 -3.42 -14.58 -12.37
N ARG A 262 -3.34 -15.81 -11.83
CA ARG A 262 -4.11 -16.95 -12.32
C ARG A 262 -5.61 -16.74 -12.16
N GLU A 263 -6.04 -16.24 -11.01
CA GLU A 263 -7.46 -15.93 -10.74
C GLU A 263 -8.01 -14.83 -11.66
N LEU A 264 -7.23 -13.76 -11.90
CA LEU A 264 -7.59 -12.69 -12.84
C LEU A 264 -7.71 -13.22 -14.26
N THR A 265 -6.78 -14.06 -14.69
CA THR A 265 -6.81 -14.71 -16.01
C THR A 265 -8.06 -15.60 -16.14
N ALA A 266 -8.38 -16.37 -15.10
CA ALA A 266 -9.58 -17.21 -15.06
C ALA A 266 -10.87 -16.38 -15.11
N LEU A 267 -10.93 -15.24 -14.40
CA LEU A 267 -12.05 -14.30 -14.44
C LEU A 267 -12.29 -13.78 -15.87
N ILE A 268 -11.24 -13.32 -16.55
CA ILE A 268 -11.32 -12.87 -17.94
C ILE A 268 -11.77 -14.01 -18.87
N ALA A 269 -11.20 -15.21 -18.70
CA ALA A 269 -11.59 -16.38 -19.51
C ALA A 269 -13.07 -16.74 -19.31
N ALA A 270 -13.58 -16.68 -18.07
CA ALA A 270 -14.98 -16.94 -17.77
C ALA A 270 -15.94 -15.89 -18.40
N LEU A 271 -15.53 -14.62 -18.46
CA LEU A 271 -16.29 -13.59 -19.17
C LEU A 271 -16.31 -13.82 -20.69
N LYS A 272 -15.18 -14.19 -21.28
CA LYS A 272 -15.05 -14.49 -22.72
C LYS A 272 -15.83 -15.75 -23.14
N ALA A 273 -15.93 -16.73 -22.25
CA ALA A 273 -16.61 -17.99 -22.54
C ALA A 273 -18.14 -17.86 -22.69
N ASP A 274 -18.75 -16.86 -22.05
CA ASP A 274 -20.20 -16.63 -22.09
C ASP A 274 -20.54 -15.15 -22.19
N PRO A 275 -20.35 -14.52 -23.38
CA PRO A 275 -20.71 -13.12 -23.58
C PRO A 275 -22.22 -12.87 -23.50
N ALA A 276 -23.06 -13.89 -23.75
CA ALA A 276 -24.52 -13.79 -23.64
C ALA A 276 -25.01 -13.55 -22.21
N ARG A 277 -24.16 -13.78 -21.22
CA ARG A 277 -24.40 -13.49 -19.82
C ARG A 277 -24.85 -12.04 -19.59
N LEU A 278 -24.27 -11.10 -20.30
CA LEU A 278 -24.64 -9.69 -20.21
C LEU A 278 -26.10 -9.41 -20.60
N ASN A 279 -26.72 -10.26 -21.43
CA ASN A 279 -28.12 -10.13 -21.81
C ASN A 279 -29.09 -10.64 -20.71
N ARG A 280 -28.60 -11.37 -19.71
CA ARG A 280 -29.40 -11.95 -18.63
C ARG A 280 -29.43 -11.09 -17.36
N VAL A 281 -28.60 -10.06 -17.30
CA VAL A 281 -28.46 -9.21 -16.12
C VAL A 281 -28.80 -7.77 -16.44
N GLY A 282 -29.34 -7.06 -15.45
CA GLY A 282 -29.63 -5.60 -15.56
C GLY A 282 -28.53 -4.75 -14.96
N ARG A 283 -27.61 -5.36 -14.21
CA ARG A 283 -26.53 -4.69 -13.47
C ARG A 283 -25.22 -5.44 -13.56
N VAL A 284 -24.12 -4.68 -13.57
CA VAL A 284 -22.76 -5.20 -13.39
C VAL A 284 -22.11 -4.45 -12.21
N VAL A 285 -21.46 -5.17 -11.31
CA VAL A 285 -20.66 -4.62 -10.21
C VAL A 285 -19.23 -5.11 -10.38
N LEU A 286 -18.27 -4.19 -10.53
CA LEU A 286 -16.86 -4.47 -10.32
C LEU A 286 -16.54 -4.20 -8.84
N ASP A 287 -16.27 -5.25 -8.10
CA ASP A 287 -15.92 -5.21 -6.69
C ASP A 287 -14.40 -5.15 -6.52
N LEU A 288 -13.90 -3.99 -6.14
CA LEU A 288 -12.49 -3.69 -5.91
C LEU A 288 -12.15 -3.58 -4.43
N ARG A 289 -13.00 -4.08 -3.53
CA ARG A 289 -12.68 -4.10 -2.10
C ARG A 289 -11.41 -4.90 -1.86
N GLY A 290 -10.50 -4.34 -1.05
CA GLY A 290 -9.20 -4.95 -0.76
C GLY A 290 -8.13 -4.74 -1.83
N ASN A 291 -8.45 -4.19 -2.99
CA ASN A 291 -7.52 -4.04 -4.11
C ASN A 291 -6.54 -2.90 -3.87
N GLY A 292 -5.27 -3.24 -3.60
CA GLY A 292 -4.19 -2.26 -3.41
C GLY A 292 -3.49 -1.82 -4.70
N GLY A 293 -3.95 -2.28 -5.85
CA GLY A 293 -3.33 -1.99 -7.15
C GLY A 293 -2.51 -3.16 -7.72
N GLY A 294 -1.51 -2.85 -8.51
CA GLY A 294 -0.66 -3.76 -9.28
C GLY A 294 -0.56 -3.31 -10.74
N SER A 295 -1.01 -4.14 -11.69
CA SER A 295 -1.05 -3.79 -13.11
C SER A 295 -2.40 -3.15 -13.49
N SER A 296 -2.36 -1.94 -14.06
CA SER A 296 -3.56 -1.22 -14.53
C SER A 296 -4.26 -1.93 -15.69
N GLN A 297 -3.56 -2.83 -16.40
CA GLN A 297 -4.11 -3.58 -17.53
C GLN A 297 -5.36 -4.39 -17.16
N TRP A 298 -5.44 -4.91 -15.92
CA TRP A 298 -6.58 -5.73 -15.49
C TRP A 298 -7.90 -4.97 -15.49
N GLY A 299 -7.89 -3.71 -15.05
CA GLY A 299 -9.06 -2.84 -15.12
C GLY A 299 -9.58 -2.66 -16.56
N TYR A 300 -8.66 -2.51 -17.51
CA TYR A 300 -8.98 -2.43 -18.95
C TYR A 300 -9.51 -3.75 -19.52
N GLU A 301 -8.85 -4.86 -19.23
CA GLU A 301 -9.26 -6.17 -19.75
C GLU A 301 -10.66 -6.56 -19.29
N ILE A 302 -11.01 -6.27 -18.02
CA ILE A 302 -12.37 -6.50 -17.51
C ILE A 302 -13.36 -5.54 -18.18
N ALA A 303 -13.02 -4.25 -18.32
CA ALA A 303 -13.88 -3.26 -18.98
C ALA A 303 -14.23 -3.65 -20.43
N ARG A 304 -13.23 -4.14 -21.20
CA ARG A 304 -13.42 -4.62 -22.58
C ARG A 304 -14.44 -5.76 -22.69
N GLN A 305 -14.57 -6.60 -21.65
CA GLN A 305 -15.57 -7.66 -21.65
C GLN A 305 -16.98 -7.12 -21.40
N ILE A 306 -17.12 -5.97 -20.72
CA ILE A 306 -18.40 -5.37 -20.36
C ILE A 306 -18.89 -4.41 -21.44
N TRP A 307 -18.04 -3.50 -21.92
CA TRP A 307 -18.45 -2.46 -22.88
C TRP A 307 -18.03 -2.77 -24.32
N GLY A 308 -17.13 -3.74 -24.53
CA GLY A 308 -16.50 -4.02 -25.83
C GLY A 308 -15.19 -3.25 -25.98
N GLY A 309 -14.22 -3.85 -26.70
CA GLY A 309 -12.87 -3.29 -26.86
C GLY A 309 -12.86 -1.92 -27.54
N GLU A 310 -13.60 -1.75 -28.64
CA GLU A 310 -13.67 -0.49 -29.37
C GLU A 310 -14.36 0.63 -28.57
N TRP A 311 -15.45 0.30 -27.85
CA TRP A 311 -16.11 1.26 -26.98
C TRP A 311 -15.18 1.72 -25.85
N THR A 312 -14.50 0.77 -25.21
CA THR A 312 -13.56 1.06 -24.12
C THR A 312 -12.43 1.99 -24.60
N ALA A 313 -11.82 1.70 -25.75
CA ALA A 313 -10.77 2.54 -26.31
C ALA A 313 -11.25 3.95 -26.71
N ALA A 314 -12.49 4.06 -27.18
CA ALA A 314 -13.08 5.35 -27.57
C ALA A 314 -13.46 6.24 -26.37
N HIS A 315 -13.73 5.65 -25.20
CA HIS A 315 -14.27 6.35 -24.05
C HIS A 315 -13.38 6.24 -22.78
N GLU A 316 -12.16 5.74 -22.94
CA GLU A 316 -11.24 5.62 -21.79
C GLU A 316 -11.00 6.97 -21.10
N ALA A 317 -10.65 6.90 -19.82
CA ALA A 317 -10.30 8.10 -19.04
C ALA A 317 -9.11 8.83 -19.67
N ARG A 318 -9.11 10.16 -19.59
CA ARG A 318 -7.92 10.92 -19.96
C ARG A 318 -6.78 10.53 -18.99
N GLY A 319 -5.69 10.05 -19.54
CA GLY A 319 -4.45 9.77 -18.82
C GLY A 319 -3.64 11.04 -18.52
N ALA A 320 -2.39 10.87 -18.22
CA ALA A 320 -1.42 11.96 -18.18
C ALA A 320 -1.10 12.47 -19.60
N ASP A 321 -0.77 13.75 -19.72
CA ASP A 321 -0.36 14.31 -21.02
C ASP A 321 1.07 13.87 -21.39
N ALA A 322 1.91 13.63 -20.38
CA ALA A 322 3.28 13.17 -20.54
C ALA A 322 3.80 12.57 -19.21
N VAL A 323 5.00 12.02 -19.28
CA VAL A 323 5.71 11.51 -18.11
C VAL A 323 7.14 12.05 -18.11
N ASP A 324 7.59 12.60 -16.97
CA ASP A 324 8.96 13.02 -16.78
C ASP A 324 9.71 11.99 -15.93
N TRP A 325 10.73 11.36 -16.51
CA TRP A 325 11.59 10.39 -15.86
C TRP A 325 12.85 11.03 -15.30
N ARG A 326 13.20 10.68 -14.07
CA ARG A 326 14.45 11.10 -13.46
C ARG A 326 15.63 10.28 -13.99
N PRO A 327 16.59 10.85 -14.78
CA PRO A 327 17.60 10.09 -15.49
C PRO A 327 18.84 9.80 -14.64
N SER A 328 18.65 9.37 -13.36
CA SER A 328 19.77 8.96 -12.50
C SER A 328 20.36 7.61 -12.95
N GLU A 329 21.63 7.35 -12.59
CA GLU A 329 22.28 6.07 -12.86
C GLU A 329 21.52 4.90 -12.28
N ALA A 330 21.01 5.04 -11.04
CA ALA A 330 20.27 3.98 -10.37
C ALA A 330 18.92 3.68 -11.06
N ASN A 331 18.22 4.70 -11.55
CA ASN A 331 16.97 4.53 -12.30
C ASN A 331 17.25 3.87 -13.67
N ILE A 332 18.27 4.33 -14.38
CA ILE A 332 18.71 3.74 -15.65
C ILE A 332 19.10 2.27 -15.47
N ALA A 333 19.86 1.94 -14.42
CA ALA A 333 20.23 0.55 -14.12
C ALA A 333 19.01 -0.33 -13.81
N THR A 334 18.00 0.21 -13.10
CA THR A 334 16.77 -0.51 -12.79
C THR A 334 15.98 -0.85 -14.05
N ILE A 335 15.80 0.11 -14.95
CA ILE A 335 15.08 -0.15 -16.22
C ILE A 335 15.89 -1.06 -17.14
N ALA A 336 17.23 -0.94 -17.14
CA ALA A 336 18.07 -1.88 -17.91
C ALA A 336 17.94 -3.32 -17.40
N ALA A 337 17.91 -3.52 -16.08
CA ALA A 337 17.68 -4.83 -15.47
C ALA A 337 16.27 -5.38 -15.81
N PHE A 338 15.24 -4.54 -15.76
CA PHE A 338 13.89 -4.91 -16.19
C PHE A 338 13.85 -5.39 -17.65
N VAL A 339 14.45 -4.63 -18.58
CA VAL A 339 14.50 -5.02 -20.01
C VAL A 339 15.23 -6.35 -20.19
N ALA A 340 16.35 -6.55 -19.48
CA ALA A 340 17.10 -7.79 -19.54
C ALA A 340 16.29 -9.00 -19.02
N ASP A 341 15.58 -8.83 -17.92
CA ASP A 341 14.70 -9.85 -17.35
C ASP A 341 13.55 -10.21 -18.29
N GLN A 342 12.85 -9.20 -18.83
CA GLN A 342 11.74 -9.42 -19.79
C GLN A 342 12.21 -10.18 -21.04
N LYS A 343 13.38 -9.87 -21.56
CA LYS A 343 13.96 -10.60 -22.70
C LYS A 343 14.32 -12.03 -22.35
N ALA A 344 14.89 -12.27 -21.17
CA ALA A 344 15.29 -13.60 -20.70
C ALA A 344 14.10 -14.52 -20.41
N ASN A 345 12.99 -13.95 -19.93
CA ASN A 345 11.81 -14.68 -19.45
C ASN A 345 10.61 -14.60 -20.42
N SER A 346 10.86 -14.29 -21.71
CA SER A 346 9.81 -14.20 -22.75
C SER A 346 8.68 -13.24 -22.39
N GLY A 347 9.02 -12.10 -21.83
CA GLY A 347 8.08 -11.03 -21.51
C GLY A 347 7.39 -10.47 -22.75
N SER A 348 6.35 -9.63 -22.57
CA SER A 348 5.62 -9.09 -23.70
C SER A 348 6.48 -8.15 -24.55
N VAL A 349 6.23 -8.13 -25.86
CA VAL A 349 6.93 -7.25 -26.80
C VAL A 349 6.74 -5.78 -26.39
N GLU A 350 5.54 -5.42 -25.95
CA GLU A 350 5.17 -4.08 -25.52
C GLU A 350 5.97 -3.66 -24.28
N ALA A 351 6.13 -4.55 -23.29
CA ALA A 351 6.92 -4.28 -22.09
C ALA A 351 8.40 -4.07 -22.41
N ILE A 352 8.94 -4.88 -23.32
CA ILE A 352 10.33 -4.74 -23.79
C ILE A 352 10.51 -3.40 -24.51
N GLN A 353 9.64 -3.07 -25.47
CA GLN A 353 9.70 -1.82 -26.23
C GLN A 353 9.56 -0.59 -25.35
N TRP A 354 8.63 -0.64 -24.38
CA TRP A 354 8.46 0.42 -23.38
C TRP A 354 9.76 0.63 -22.56
N GLY A 355 10.34 -0.44 -22.04
CA GLY A 355 11.56 -0.36 -21.26
C GLY A 355 12.75 0.11 -22.08
N GLU A 356 12.92 -0.36 -23.34
CA GLU A 356 13.98 0.10 -24.24
C GLU A 356 13.86 1.59 -24.56
N ARG A 357 12.62 2.09 -24.82
CA ARG A 357 12.36 3.50 -25.04
C ARG A 357 12.73 4.34 -23.81
N ALA A 358 12.27 3.92 -22.63
CA ALA A 358 12.57 4.60 -21.37
C ALA A 358 14.09 4.63 -21.09
N LEU A 359 14.77 3.50 -21.34
CA LEU A 359 16.21 3.38 -21.15
C LEU A 359 17.00 4.32 -22.09
N ALA A 360 16.63 4.35 -23.36
CA ALA A 360 17.26 5.21 -24.36
C ALA A 360 17.04 6.69 -24.05
N GLY A 361 15.81 7.08 -23.70
CA GLY A 361 15.45 8.45 -23.38
C GLY A 361 16.15 8.97 -22.13
N MET A 362 16.15 8.18 -21.04
CA MET A 362 16.86 8.56 -19.81
C MET A 362 18.38 8.69 -20.02
N LYS A 363 19.03 7.78 -20.78
CA LYS A 363 20.45 7.89 -21.11
C LYS A 363 20.76 9.18 -21.87
N ALA A 364 19.95 9.48 -22.90
CA ALA A 364 20.13 10.70 -23.70
C ALA A 364 19.96 11.97 -22.86
N ALA A 365 18.96 12.02 -21.98
CA ALA A 365 18.74 13.15 -21.08
C ALA A 365 19.90 13.32 -20.08
N ARG A 366 20.38 12.21 -19.48
CA ARG A 366 21.54 12.24 -18.60
C ARG A 366 22.79 12.77 -19.30
N ASP A 367 23.09 12.29 -20.49
CA ASP A 367 24.28 12.69 -21.25
C ASP A 367 24.26 14.19 -21.62
N LYS A 368 23.07 14.81 -21.67
CA LYS A 368 22.87 16.26 -21.83
C LYS A 368 22.82 17.03 -20.51
N GLY A 369 22.84 16.35 -19.36
CA GLY A 369 22.69 17.00 -18.04
C GLY A 369 21.26 17.51 -17.76
N GLU A 370 20.24 16.97 -18.45
CA GLU A 370 18.84 17.34 -18.25
C GLU A 370 18.31 16.76 -16.95
N ALA A 371 17.45 17.51 -16.24
CA ALA A 371 16.83 17.08 -15.00
C ALA A 371 15.85 15.91 -15.21
N TYR A 372 15.23 15.86 -16.39
CA TYR A 372 14.27 14.84 -16.78
C TYR A 372 14.47 14.40 -18.23
N TRP A 373 14.09 13.17 -18.52
CA TRP A 373 13.65 12.77 -19.84
C TRP A 373 12.14 12.93 -19.91
N HIS A 374 11.66 13.77 -20.84
CA HIS A 374 10.25 13.99 -21.07
C HIS A 374 9.73 13.00 -22.12
N ASP A 375 8.84 12.07 -21.69
CA ASP A 375 8.17 11.11 -22.57
C ASP A 375 6.74 11.57 -22.86
N ALA A 376 6.55 12.29 -23.96
CA ALA A 376 5.23 12.69 -24.43
C ALA A 376 4.41 11.52 -24.95
N ASN A 377 5.07 10.45 -25.47
CA ASN A 377 4.37 9.30 -26.04
C ASN A 377 3.66 8.45 -24.97
N GLU A 378 4.13 8.46 -23.72
CA GLU A 378 3.45 7.77 -22.61
C GLU A 378 2.16 8.49 -22.21
N GLY A 379 2.07 9.79 -22.52
CA GLY A 379 0.91 10.65 -22.26
C GLY A 379 0.06 10.95 -23.49
N GLU A 380 0.54 10.67 -24.70
CA GLU A 380 -0.27 10.89 -25.89
C GLU A 380 -1.55 10.06 -25.81
N ALA A 381 -2.68 10.78 -25.62
CA ALA A 381 -3.96 10.24 -25.99
C ALA A 381 -3.87 9.87 -27.47
N SER A 382 -3.63 8.58 -27.76
CA SER A 382 -3.83 8.03 -29.10
C SER A 382 -5.13 8.63 -29.61
N GLN A 383 -5.15 9.14 -30.88
CA GLN A 383 -6.37 9.68 -31.47
C GLN A 383 -7.48 8.66 -31.18
N ARG A 384 -8.43 9.08 -30.32
CA ARG A 384 -9.47 8.15 -29.88
C ARG A 384 -10.16 7.62 -31.10
N PRO A 385 -10.21 6.30 -31.31
CA PRO A 385 -10.92 5.74 -32.44
C PRO A 385 -12.38 6.16 -32.35
N ALA A 386 -13.03 6.37 -33.47
CA ALA A 386 -14.48 6.51 -33.53
C ALA A 386 -15.07 5.21 -32.96
N GLY A 387 -15.64 5.26 -31.75
CA GLY A 387 -16.26 4.09 -31.13
C GLY A 387 -17.52 3.64 -31.84
N PRO A 388 -17.98 2.41 -31.60
CA PRO A 388 -19.29 1.95 -32.07
C PRO A 388 -20.41 2.82 -31.50
N PRO A 389 -21.60 2.82 -32.11
CA PRO A 389 -22.70 3.69 -31.66
C PRO A 389 -23.25 3.34 -30.25
N ALA A 390 -22.91 2.18 -29.72
CA ALA A 390 -23.34 1.75 -28.37
C ALA A 390 -22.39 0.69 -27.79
N PRO A 391 -22.29 0.61 -26.45
CA PRO A 391 -21.54 -0.44 -25.78
C PRO A 391 -22.26 -1.81 -25.89
N LEU A 392 -21.51 -2.89 -25.58
CA LEU A 392 -22.09 -4.24 -25.49
C LEU A 392 -23.14 -4.31 -24.37
N PHE A 393 -22.81 -3.84 -23.18
CA PHE A 393 -23.73 -3.78 -22.04
C PHE A 393 -24.36 -2.40 -21.90
N LYS A 394 -25.68 -2.35 -21.81
CA LYS A 394 -26.48 -1.12 -21.72
C LYS A 394 -27.15 -0.93 -20.36
N GLY A 395 -26.98 -1.91 -19.45
CA GLY A 395 -27.51 -1.85 -18.08
C GLY A 395 -26.70 -0.93 -17.17
N ARG A 396 -27.05 -0.94 -15.89
CA ARG A 396 -26.36 -0.12 -14.89
C ARG A 396 -25.04 -0.76 -14.47
N VAL A 397 -23.99 0.02 -14.41
CA VAL A 397 -22.65 -0.45 -14.00
C VAL A 397 -22.21 0.29 -12.76
N PHE A 398 -21.69 -0.46 -11.79
CA PHE A 398 -21.16 0.07 -10.54
C PHE A 398 -19.71 -0.38 -10.36
N VAL A 399 -18.89 0.49 -9.77
CA VAL A 399 -17.57 0.15 -9.24
C VAL A 399 -17.59 0.33 -7.72
N LEU A 400 -17.46 -0.80 -7.00
CA LEU A 400 -17.48 -0.85 -5.54
C LEU A 400 -16.07 -0.74 -4.98
N THR A 401 -15.83 0.29 -4.18
CA THR A 401 -14.51 0.58 -3.61
C THR A 401 -14.52 0.58 -2.09
N ASP A 402 -13.36 0.34 -1.50
CA ASP A 402 -13.06 0.59 -0.09
C ASP A 402 -11.77 1.42 0.07
N THR A 403 -11.38 1.68 1.32
CA THR A 403 -10.17 2.47 1.64
C THR A 403 -8.85 1.80 1.24
N SER A 404 -8.87 0.56 0.76
CA SER A 404 -7.69 -0.16 0.27
C SER A 404 -7.35 0.20 -1.18
N CYS A 405 -8.33 0.68 -1.97
CA CYS A 405 -8.15 0.96 -3.39
C CYS A 405 -7.07 2.02 -3.62
N GLY A 406 -5.94 1.61 -4.18
CA GLY A 406 -4.77 2.44 -4.45
C GLY A 406 -4.07 2.03 -5.75
N SER A 407 -3.16 2.87 -6.26
CA SER A 407 -2.37 2.59 -7.46
C SER A 407 -3.25 2.19 -8.66
N ALA A 408 -2.99 1.06 -9.32
CA ALA A 408 -3.76 0.57 -10.46
C ALA A 408 -5.27 0.40 -10.20
N CYS A 409 -5.68 0.21 -8.93
CA CYS A 409 -7.10 0.22 -8.57
C CYS A 409 -7.74 1.59 -8.84
N LEU A 410 -7.03 2.69 -8.56
CA LEU A 410 -7.51 4.04 -8.86
C LEU A 410 -7.64 4.27 -10.36
N ASP A 411 -6.72 3.72 -11.15
CA ASP A 411 -6.79 3.81 -12.62
C ASP A 411 -8.02 3.05 -13.16
N ALA A 412 -8.33 1.89 -12.57
CA ALA A 412 -9.57 1.18 -12.89
C ALA A 412 -10.82 1.99 -12.53
N VAL A 413 -10.84 2.66 -11.37
CA VAL A 413 -11.95 3.53 -10.97
C VAL A 413 -12.10 4.70 -11.95
N ASP A 414 -10.99 5.37 -12.33
CA ASP A 414 -10.99 6.46 -13.30
C ASP A 414 -11.55 5.98 -14.65
N LEU A 415 -11.07 4.85 -15.17
CA LEU A 415 -11.54 4.23 -16.42
C LEU A 415 -13.04 3.90 -16.36
N TRP A 416 -13.47 3.16 -15.34
CA TRP A 416 -14.85 2.70 -15.24
C TRP A 416 -15.84 3.84 -15.08
N LYS A 417 -15.47 4.90 -14.35
CA LYS A 417 -16.27 6.14 -14.27
C LYS A 417 -16.37 6.83 -15.63
N ALA A 418 -15.28 6.90 -16.40
CA ALA A 418 -15.29 7.47 -17.75
C ALA A 418 -16.19 6.66 -18.70
N LEU A 419 -16.28 5.34 -18.52
CA LEU A 419 -17.18 4.44 -19.26
C LEU A 419 -18.64 4.49 -18.75
N GLY A 420 -18.95 5.30 -17.73
CA GLY A 420 -20.31 5.50 -17.23
C GLY A 420 -20.66 4.68 -15.98
N ALA A 421 -19.70 4.01 -15.33
CA ALA A 421 -19.95 3.34 -14.05
C ALA A 421 -20.16 4.36 -12.91
N VAL A 422 -21.02 4.00 -11.96
CA VAL A 422 -21.24 4.76 -10.73
C VAL A 422 -20.34 4.18 -9.64
N GLN A 423 -19.45 4.99 -9.06
CA GLN A 423 -18.66 4.58 -7.91
C GLN A 423 -19.53 4.52 -6.66
N VAL A 424 -19.46 3.41 -5.92
CA VAL A 424 -20.23 3.15 -4.69
C VAL A 424 -19.33 2.53 -3.62
N GLY A 425 -19.77 2.58 -2.37
CA GLY A 425 -19.06 1.97 -1.23
C GLY A 425 -18.35 2.98 -0.36
N ARG A 426 -17.03 2.97 -0.28
CA ARG A 426 -16.22 3.88 0.54
C ARG A 426 -15.24 4.68 -0.33
N GLU A 427 -14.77 5.83 0.21
CA GLU A 427 -13.66 6.59 -0.34
C GLU A 427 -12.43 5.70 -0.49
N THR A 428 -11.69 5.85 -1.59
CA THR A 428 -10.49 5.08 -1.87
C THR A 428 -9.29 5.58 -1.04
N SER A 429 -8.15 4.89 -1.14
CA SER A 429 -6.85 5.48 -0.88
C SER A 429 -6.55 6.55 -1.95
N ALA A 430 -5.35 7.09 -1.91
CA ALA A 430 -4.89 8.06 -2.90
C ALA A 430 -3.38 7.88 -3.15
N ASP A 431 -2.96 8.27 -4.34
CA ASP A 431 -1.55 8.28 -4.75
C ASP A 431 -1.06 9.70 -5.03
N THR A 432 0.25 9.86 -5.09
CA THR A 432 0.88 11.04 -5.66
C THR A 432 0.99 10.91 -7.18
N LEU A 433 1.50 11.94 -7.85
CA LEU A 433 1.86 11.88 -9.27
C LEU A 433 3.20 11.17 -9.50
N TYR A 434 3.96 10.88 -8.41
CA TYR A 434 5.24 10.19 -8.48
C TYR A 434 5.05 8.68 -8.49
N MET A 435 5.56 8.03 -9.53
CA MET A 435 5.26 6.62 -9.83
C MET A 435 6.49 5.86 -10.30
N GLU A 436 6.30 4.56 -10.61
CA GLU A 436 7.33 3.61 -11.03
C GLU A 436 8.42 3.45 -9.97
N VAL A 437 8.15 2.53 -9.01
CA VAL A 437 8.99 2.38 -7.82
C VAL A 437 10.13 1.41 -8.06
N ARG A 438 11.35 1.83 -7.74
CA ARG A 438 12.51 0.94 -7.58
C ARG A 438 12.84 0.73 -6.11
N ASN A 439 13.48 -0.39 -5.82
CA ASN A 439 13.93 -0.72 -4.47
C ASN A 439 15.43 -0.52 -4.31
N GLN A 440 15.85 -0.18 -3.07
CA GLN A 440 17.25 -0.06 -2.69
C GLN A 440 17.43 -0.49 -1.22
N THR A 441 18.45 -1.28 -0.94
CA THR A 441 18.85 -1.62 0.43
C THR A 441 19.67 -0.49 1.03
N LEU A 442 19.39 -0.12 2.29
CA LEU A 442 20.17 0.88 3.03
C LEU A 442 21.49 0.28 3.53
N PRO A 443 22.52 1.10 3.83
CA PRO A 443 23.88 0.66 4.21
C PRO A 443 23.91 -0.34 5.37
N SER A 444 23.00 -0.25 6.33
CA SER A 444 22.93 -1.21 7.45
C SER A 444 22.57 -2.64 7.01
N GLY A 445 22.00 -2.84 5.83
CA GLY A 445 21.40 -4.10 5.40
C GLY A 445 20.10 -4.48 6.10
N MET A 446 19.66 -3.69 7.08
CA MET A 446 18.49 -3.98 7.93
C MET A 446 17.19 -3.37 7.44
N ALA A 447 17.25 -2.44 6.52
CA ALA A 447 16.09 -1.80 5.90
C ALA A 447 16.30 -1.58 4.41
N GLY A 448 15.19 -1.56 3.69
CA GLY A 448 15.12 -1.17 2.30
C GLY A 448 14.13 -0.04 2.09
N ILE A 449 14.30 0.68 0.99
CA ILE A 449 13.46 1.79 0.57
C ILE A 449 12.91 1.55 -0.83
N GLY A 450 11.69 2.01 -1.08
CA GLY A 450 11.10 2.13 -2.40
C GLY A 450 11.06 3.60 -2.80
N LEU A 451 11.43 3.91 -4.05
CA LEU A 451 11.53 5.27 -4.56
C LEU A 451 10.89 5.39 -5.94
N PRO A 452 9.98 6.36 -6.17
CA PRO A 452 9.51 6.72 -7.50
C PRO A 452 10.61 7.18 -8.44
N MET A 453 10.51 6.79 -9.71
CA MET A 453 11.47 7.15 -10.76
C MET A 453 10.91 8.16 -11.76
N LYS A 454 9.58 8.32 -11.84
CA LYS A 454 8.90 9.20 -12.80
C LYS A 454 7.80 10.02 -12.16
N VAL A 455 7.36 11.07 -12.83
CA VAL A 455 6.20 11.88 -12.44
C VAL A 455 5.26 12.08 -13.62
N TYR A 456 3.96 11.89 -13.41
CA TYR A 456 2.93 12.17 -14.39
C TYR A 456 2.70 13.67 -14.54
N ARG A 457 2.51 14.13 -15.79
CA ARG A 457 2.18 15.51 -16.15
C ARG A 457 0.78 15.58 -16.73
N GLY A 458 0.00 16.57 -16.33
CA GLY A 458 -1.36 16.77 -16.85
C GLY A 458 -2.37 15.69 -16.47
N ARG A 459 -2.04 14.79 -15.53
CA ARG A 459 -2.99 13.78 -15.04
C ARG A 459 -4.16 14.47 -14.34
N PRO A 460 -5.44 14.14 -14.68
CA PRO A 460 -6.61 14.77 -14.06
C PRO A 460 -6.70 14.55 -12.55
N ARG A 461 -6.37 13.34 -12.05
CA ARG A 461 -6.31 13.04 -10.62
C ARG A 461 -4.99 13.56 -10.03
N GLY A 462 -5.09 14.47 -9.07
CA GLY A 462 -3.95 15.15 -8.44
C GLY A 462 -3.25 14.33 -7.37
N ASN A 463 -2.24 14.96 -6.73
CA ASN A 463 -1.51 14.37 -5.61
C ASN A 463 -2.42 14.11 -4.41
N ASN A 464 -2.41 12.88 -3.90
CA ASN A 464 -3.17 12.47 -2.72
C ASN A 464 -4.67 12.80 -2.81
N GLU A 465 -5.23 12.72 -4.01
CA GLU A 465 -6.64 12.93 -4.28
C GLU A 465 -7.37 11.58 -4.33
N PRO A 466 -8.19 11.25 -3.30
CA PRO A 466 -8.95 10.01 -3.29
C PRO A 466 -10.17 10.11 -4.20
N GLN A 467 -10.60 8.99 -4.76
CA GLN A 467 -11.89 8.87 -5.43
C GLN A 467 -13.01 8.74 -4.40
N ARG A 468 -14.01 9.60 -4.50
CA ARG A 468 -15.17 9.60 -3.60
C ARG A 468 -16.37 8.95 -4.27
N PRO A 469 -17.03 7.98 -3.62
CA PRO A 469 -18.20 7.33 -4.17
C PRO A 469 -19.39 8.30 -4.26
N ALA A 470 -20.19 8.13 -5.30
CA ALA A 470 -21.46 8.86 -5.44
C ALA A 470 -22.46 8.43 -4.34
N HIS A 471 -22.39 7.17 -3.91
CA HIS A 471 -23.20 6.64 -2.82
C HIS A 471 -22.31 5.92 -1.81
N VAL A 472 -22.36 6.40 -0.56
CA VAL A 472 -21.59 5.82 0.56
C VAL A 472 -22.40 4.70 1.20
N PHE A 473 -21.79 3.53 1.37
CA PHE A 473 -22.39 2.43 2.14
C PHE A 473 -21.96 2.53 3.61
N GLU A 474 -22.89 2.81 4.50
CA GLU A 474 -22.59 2.97 5.94
C GLU A 474 -22.53 1.65 6.72
N GLY A 475 -22.99 0.54 6.11
CA GLY A 475 -22.97 -0.80 6.71
C GLY A 475 -21.59 -1.47 6.74
N ASP A 476 -21.60 -2.75 7.12
CA ASP A 476 -20.39 -3.57 7.11
C ASP A 476 -19.98 -3.91 5.68
N MET A 477 -18.79 -3.43 5.26
CA MET A 477 -18.23 -3.67 3.93
C MET A 477 -17.91 -5.16 3.67
N SER A 478 -17.93 -6.04 4.66
CA SER A 478 -17.76 -7.48 4.48
C SER A 478 -19.08 -8.24 4.26
N ASP A 479 -20.23 -7.57 4.41
CA ASP A 479 -21.55 -8.16 4.20
C ASP A 479 -22.01 -8.03 2.74
N ASP A 480 -21.71 -9.05 1.94
CA ASP A 480 -22.05 -9.10 0.52
C ASP A 480 -23.57 -9.07 0.27
N ALA A 481 -24.37 -9.64 1.16
CA ALA A 481 -25.83 -9.67 0.99
C ALA A 481 -26.44 -8.27 1.22
N ALA A 482 -25.98 -7.57 2.26
CA ALA A 482 -26.39 -6.20 2.52
C ALA A 482 -25.95 -5.25 1.38
N LEU A 483 -24.71 -5.40 0.88
CA LEU A 483 -24.19 -4.63 -0.25
C LEU A 483 -25.01 -4.86 -1.52
N LEU A 484 -25.31 -6.11 -1.86
CA LEU A 484 -26.12 -6.44 -3.04
C LEU A 484 -27.53 -5.82 -2.92
N THR A 485 -28.18 -5.99 -1.75
CA THR A 485 -29.50 -5.41 -1.50
C THR A 485 -29.49 -3.89 -1.63
N TRP A 486 -28.47 -3.24 -1.08
CA TRP A 486 -28.30 -1.81 -1.15
C TRP A 486 -28.06 -1.31 -2.60
N ILE A 487 -27.15 -1.94 -3.34
CA ILE A 487 -26.85 -1.57 -4.74
C ILE A 487 -28.08 -1.77 -5.64
N LYS A 488 -28.93 -2.76 -5.37
CA LYS A 488 -30.19 -2.94 -6.10
C LYS A 488 -31.17 -1.80 -5.90
N GLY A 489 -31.09 -1.12 -4.78
CA GLY A 489 -31.94 0.07 -4.46
C GLY A 489 -31.43 1.36 -5.09
N LEU A 490 -30.22 1.40 -5.59
CA LEU A 490 -29.63 2.56 -6.28
C LEU A 490 -30.11 2.63 -7.73
#